data_e1ed172a266b57503a335f605f68c5d5
#
_entry.id   e1ed172a266b57503a335f605f68c5d5
#
_cell.length_a   1.000
_cell.length_b   1.000
_cell.length_c   1.000
_cell.angle_alpha   90.00
_cell.angle_beta   90.00
_cell.angle_gamma   90.00
#
_symmetry.space_group_name_H-M   'P 1'
#
loop_
_entity.id
_entity.type
_entity.pdbx_description
1 polymer ?
#
loop_
_entity_poly.entity_id
_entity_poly.type
_entity_poly.pdbx_seq_one_letter_code
_entity_poly.pdbx_strand_id
1 'polypeptide(L)'
;MPIDRYDPFRQIERFFDEEIPSFGFIPAVKRSLEPAMDVYQTAHDLIVELQVPKIDPKDIKVTVEEGVLKVEGGQTEEREDKGKAYFRREIRRGHFARMLSLPVPVKEKEAKASFEHGVLKVVMPKAESAKPKTIEIEVK
;
A
#
# COMPACT_ATOMS: atom_id res chain seq x y z
N MET A 1 26.02 -29.20 -4.99
CA MET A 1 26.42 -27.85 -4.67
C MET A 1 25.21 -26.94 -4.71
N PRO A 2 24.86 -26.35 -3.57
CA PRO A 2 23.71 -25.45 -3.56
C PRO A 2 24.03 -24.21 -4.37
N ILE A 3 23.17 -23.90 -5.31
CA ILE A 3 23.24 -22.65 -6.03
C ILE A 3 22.69 -21.58 -5.12
N ASP A 4 23.53 -20.67 -4.70
CA ASP A 4 23.09 -19.51 -3.93
C ASP A 4 22.26 -18.61 -4.82
N ARG A 5 20.97 -18.81 -4.76
CA ARG A 5 20.05 -17.89 -5.39
C ARG A 5 19.95 -16.65 -4.52
N TYR A 6 20.16 -15.50 -5.13
CA TYR A 6 19.92 -14.25 -4.45
C TYR A 6 18.44 -14.13 -4.11
N ASP A 7 18.14 -14.18 -2.83
CA ASP A 7 16.78 -14.03 -2.33
C ASP A 7 16.78 -12.86 -1.33
N PRO A 8 16.29 -11.68 -1.73
CA PRO A 8 16.29 -10.52 -0.85
C PRO A 8 15.41 -10.71 0.38
N PHE A 9 14.36 -11.53 0.30
CA PHE A 9 13.49 -11.80 1.45
C PHE A 9 14.21 -12.66 2.49
N ARG A 10 15.08 -13.56 2.06
CA ARG A 10 15.84 -14.41 2.96
C ARG A 10 16.83 -13.62 3.80
N GLN A 11 17.44 -12.59 3.24
CA GLN A 11 18.34 -11.70 3.99
C GLN A 11 17.57 -10.90 5.04
N ILE A 12 16.37 -10.46 4.72
CA ILE A 12 15.50 -9.75 5.65
C ILE A 12 15.07 -10.66 6.79
N GLU A 13 14.69 -11.89 6.49
CA GLU A 13 14.34 -12.88 7.50
C GLU A 13 15.53 -13.17 8.44
N ARG A 14 16.71 -13.34 7.90
CA ARG A 14 17.92 -13.53 8.71
C ARG A 14 18.20 -12.34 9.60
N PHE A 15 18.03 -11.15 9.09
CA PHE A 15 18.22 -9.93 9.86
C PHE A 15 17.31 -9.89 11.09
N PHE A 16 16.04 -10.23 10.92
CA PHE A 16 15.10 -10.27 12.03
C PHE A 16 15.35 -11.41 12.99
N ASP A 17 15.77 -12.57 12.49
CA ASP A 17 16.03 -13.75 13.33
C ASP A 17 17.34 -13.66 14.11
N GLU A 18 18.41 -13.18 13.50
CA GLU A 18 19.74 -13.16 14.07
C GLU A 18 20.08 -11.86 14.80
N GLU A 19 19.67 -10.72 14.21
CA GLU A 19 20.05 -9.40 14.72
C GLU A 19 19.10 -8.86 15.79
N ILE A 20 17.84 -9.32 15.81
CA ILE A 20 16.84 -8.80 16.72
C ILE A 20 16.01 -9.93 17.33
N PRO A 21 16.62 -10.89 18.05
CA PRO A 21 15.88 -12.03 18.61
C PRO A 21 14.87 -11.62 19.69
N SER A 22 15.11 -10.51 20.38
CA SER A 22 14.23 -10.02 21.43
C SER A 22 12.97 -9.34 20.91
N PHE A 23 12.89 -9.10 19.61
CA PHE A 23 11.76 -8.42 18.98
C PHE A 23 10.87 -9.35 18.16
N GLY A 24 10.86 -10.66 18.48
CA GLY A 24 10.08 -11.64 17.73
C GLY A 24 8.59 -11.36 17.67
N PHE A 25 8.04 -10.59 18.59
CA PHE A 25 6.63 -10.19 18.59
C PHE A 25 6.32 -9.01 17.66
N ILE A 26 7.33 -8.20 17.29
CA ILE A 26 7.14 -7.02 16.45
C ILE A 26 6.56 -7.34 15.07
N PRO A 27 7.02 -8.39 14.35
CA PRO A 27 6.43 -8.75 13.07
C PRO A 27 4.94 -9.04 13.14
N ALA A 28 4.48 -9.69 14.22
CA ALA A 28 3.07 -9.97 14.41
C ALA A 28 2.24 -8.70 14.60
N VAL A 29 2.77 -7.74 15.36
CA VAL A 29 2.12 -6.44 15.58
C VAL A 29 2.04 -5.65 14.27
N LYS A 30 3.10 -5.62 13.48
CA LYS A 30 3.11 -4.97 12.17
C LYS A 30 2.11 -5.61 11.21
N ARG A 31 2.03 -6.93 11.20
CA ARG A 31 1.10 -7.68 10.35
C ARG A 31 -0.35 -7.35 10.68
N SER A 32 -0.67 -7.15 11.95
CA SER A 32 -2.03 -6.82 12.37
C SER A 32 -2.45 -5.41 11.96
N LEU A 33 -1.49 -4.51 11.70
CA LEU A 33 -1.73 -3.12 11.31
C LEU A 33 -1.69 -2.91 9.79
N GLU A 34 -1.13 -3.86 9.02
CA GLU A 34 -1.08 -3.74 7.58
C GLU A 34 -2.36 -4.29 6.94
N PRO A 35 -3.07 -3.47 6.14
CA PRO A 35 -4.25 -3.96 5.43
C PRO A 35 -3.85 -4.93 4.32
N ALA A 36 -4.68 -5.94 4.09
CA ALA A 36 -4.52 -6.85 2.96
C ALA A 36 -4.70 -6.08 1.66
N MET A 37 -3.85 -6.35 0.69
CA MET A 37 -3.86 -5.64 -0.59
C MET A 37 -3.83 -6.63 -1.75
N ASP A 38 -4.78 -6.45 -2.68
CA ASP A 38 -4.83 -7.19 -3.94
C ASP A 38 -4.54 -6.25 -5.10
N VAL A 39 -3.72 -6.70 -6.03
CA VAL A 39 -3.37 -5.93 -7.24
C VAL A 39 -3.65 -6.80 -8.45
N TYR A 40 -4.46 -6.29 -9.37
CA TYR A 40 -4.76 -7.00 -10.60
C TYR A 40 -4.96 -6.04 -11.77
N GLN A 41 -4.94 -6.57 -12.95
CA GLN A 41 -5.05 -5.81 -14.19
C GLN A 41 -6.21 -6.30 -15.04
N THR A 42 -6.88 -5.36 -15.69
CA THR A 42 -7.77 -5.63 -16.83
C THR A 42 -7.06 -5.18 -18.11
N ALA A 43 -7.72 -5.29 -19.26
CA ALA A 43 -7.15 -4.81 -20.52
C ALA A 43 -6.81 -3.30 -20.48
N HIS A 44 -7.59 -2.52 -19.75
CA HIS A 44 -7.47 -1.07 -19.75
C HIS A 44 -7.06 -0.45 -18.43
N ASP A 45 -7.19 -1.19 -17.34
CA ASP A 45 -7.01 -0.63 -16.00
C ASP A 45 -6.06 -1.46 -15.14
N LEU A 46 -5.37 -0.77 -14.23
CA LEU A 46 -4.70 -1.38 -13.10
C LEU A 46 -5.54 -1.10 -11.86
N ILE A 47 -5.86 -2.12 -11.12
CA ILE A 47 -6.77 -2.03 -9.98
C ILE A 47 -6.07 -2.51 -8.71
N VAL A 48 -6.21 -1.73 -7.65
CA VAL A 48 -5.70 -2.07 -6.33
C VAL A 48 -6.85 -2.06 -5.34
N GLU A 49 -7.00 -3.13 -4.58
CA GLU A 49 -8.02 -3.23 -3.53
C GLU A 49 -7.33 -3.43 -2.17
N LEU A 50 -7.73 -2.63 -1.20
CA LEU A 50 -7.26 -2.74 0.17
C LEU A 50 -8.44 -2.96 1.11
N GLN A 51 -8.30 -3.91 2.02
CA GLN A 51 -9.23 -4.05 3.13
C GLN A 51 -8.81 -3.09 4.23
N VAL A 52 -9.66 -2.11 4.52
CA VAL A 52 -9.36 -1.08 5.52
C VAL A 52 -10.38 -1.18 6.64
N PRO A 53 -10.07 -1.93 7.71
CA PRO A 53 -11.01 -2.08 8.81
C PRO A 53 -11.04 -0.85 9.72
N LYS A 54 -12.23 -0.44 10.13
CA LYS A 54 -12.48 0.55 11.20
C LYS A 54 -11.88 1.94 10.99
N ILE A 55 -11.66 2.34 9.75
CA ILE A 55 -11.20 3.69 9.43
C ILE A 55 -12.25 4.39 8.59
N ASP A 56 -12.55 5.64 8.93
CA ASP A 56 -13.47 6.46 8.16
C ASP A 56 -12.83 6.79 6.80
N PRO A 57 -13.56 6.67 5.68
CA PRO A 57 -13.03 7.06 4.37
C PRO A 57 -12.50 8.49 4.29
N LYS A 58 -13.03 9.38 5.11
CA LYS A 58 -12.56 10.77 5.20
C LYS A 58 -11.12 10.88 5.69
N ASP A 59 -10.66 9.87 6.43
CA ASP A 59 -9.32 9.84 7.00
C ASP A 59 -8.32 9.09 6.13
N ILE A 60 -8.75 8.67 4.93
CA ILE A 60 -7.91 7.95 3.99
C ILE A 60 -7.44 8.91 2.90
N LYS A 61 -6.13 8.94 2.69
CA LYS A 61 -5.51 9.73 1.64
C LYS A 61 -4.84 8.81 0.63
N VAL A 62 -5.18 8.97 -0.64
CA VAL A 62 -4.63 8.19 -1.74
C VAL A 62 -3.85 9.12 -2.66
N THR A 63 -2.61 8.76 -2.95
CA THR A 63 -1.74 9.54 -3.83
C THR A 63 -1.10 8.63 -4.86
N VAL A 64 -1.07 9.06 -6.12
CA VAL A 64 -0.36 8.37 -7.20
C VAL A 64 0.60 9.36 -7.82
N GLU A 65 1.90 9.12 -7.65
CA GLU A 65 2.94 9.98 -8.19
C GLU A 65 4.13 9.15 -8.66
N GLU A 66 4.65 9.49 -9.82
CA GLU A 66 5.87 8.90 -10.38
C GLU A 66 5.89 7.35 -10.33
N GLY A 67 4.77 6.73 -10.67
CA GLY A 67 4.66 5.27 -10.68
C GLY A 67 4.56 4.64 -9.31
N VAL A 68 4.23 5.41 -8.28
CA VAL A 68 4.04 4.92 -6.92
C VAL A 68 2.66 5.28 -6.40
N LEU A 69 1.94 4.26 -5.95
CA LEU A 69 0.67 4.42 -5.24
C LEU A 69 0.95 4.45 -3.75
N LYS A 70 0.47 5.48 -3.07
CA LYS A 70 0.56 5.60 -1.63
C LYS A 70 -0.82 5.74 -1.02
N VAL A 71 -1.13 4.92 -0.05
CA VAL A 71 -2.39 4.97 0.70
C VAL A 71 -2.06 5.15 2.16
N GLU A 72 -2.59 6.19 2.76
CA GLU A 72 -2.43 6.48 4.17
C GLU A 72 -3.80 6.62 4.82
N GLY A 73 -3.93 6.16 6.05
CA GLY A 73 -5.17 6.31 6.79
C GLY A 73 -4.93 6.36 8.28
N GLY A 74 -5.88 6.94 8.99
CA GLY A 74 -5.85 7.03 10.43
C GLY A 74 -6.08 8.43 10.93
N GLN A 75 -6.43 8.52 12.21
CA GLN A 75 -6.68 9.79 12.88
C GLN A 75 -5.51 10.17 13.77
N THR A 76 -5.13 11.44 13.70
CA THR A 76 -4.20 12.03 14.63
C THR A 76 -4.97 13.12 15.41
N GLU A 77 -5.13 12.91 16.70
CA GLU A 77 -5.75 13.90 17.57
C GLU A 77 -4.69 14.62 18.41
N GLU A 78 -4.70 15.93 18.34
CA GLU A 78 -3.92 16.77 19.23
C GLU A 78 -4.84 17.26 20.35
N ARG A 79 -4.47 16.96 21.60
CA ARG A 79 -5.20 17.43 22.76
C ARG A 79 -4.32 18.30 23.63
N GLU A 80 -4.85 19.45 24.00
CA GLU A 80 -4.27 20.32 24.98
C GLU A 80 -5.04 20.14 26.30
N ASP A 81 -4.43 19.44 27.24
CA ASP A 81 -5.03 19.26 28.58
C ASP A 81 -4.63 20.42 29.49
N LYS A 82 -5.58 21.29 29.77
CA LYS A 82 -5.41 22.37 30.74
C LYS A 82 -5.31 21.77 32.15
N GLY A 83 -4.24 22.03 32.86
CA GLY A 83 -3.99 21.52 34.19
C GLY A 83 -2.99 20.39 34.28
N LYS A 84 -2.51 19.91 33.20
CA LYS A 84 -1.37 18.97 33.13
C LYS A 84 -0.21 19.64 32.40
N ALA A 85 1.00 19.26 32.76
CA ALA A 85 2.22 19.84 32.20
C ALA A 85 2.52 19.33 30.78
N TYR A 86 1.51 19.20 29.92
CA TYR A 86 1.67 18.83 28.54
C TYR A 86 1.52 20.05 27.64
N PHE A 87 2.55 20.30 26.83
CA PHE A 87 2.45 21.32 25.79
C PHE A 87 1.77 20.77 24.54
N ARG A 88 1.88 19.45 24.31
CA ARG A 88 1.29 18.78 23.15
C ARG A 88 1.07 17.32 23.48
N ARG A 89 -0.12 16.83 23.17
CA ARG A 89 -0.42 15.41 23.22
C ARG A 89 -1.01 14.99 21.89
N GLU A 90 -0.32 14.10 21.23
CA GLU A 90 -0.73 13.56 19.94
C GLU A 90 -1.13 12.10 20.11
N ILE A 91 -2.36 11.76 19.72
CA ILE A 91 -2.86 10.39 19.77
C ILE A 91 -3.10 9.93 18.33
N ARG A 92 -2.42 8.86 17.95
CA ARG A 92 -2.62 8.20 16.65
C ARG A 92 -3.44 6.95 16.84
N ARG A 93 -4.59 6.86 16.17
CA ARG A 93 -5.47 5.70 16.21
C ARG A 93 -5.62 5.10 14.84
N GLY A 94 -5.41 3.75 14.74
CA GLY A 94 -5.63 3.01 13.51
C GLY A 94 -4.83 3.54 12.31
N HIS A 95 -3.64 4.08 12.56
CA HIS A 95 -2.82 4.65 11.49
C HIS A 95 -2.17 3.55 10.66
N PHE A 96 -2.28 3.66 9.34
CA PHE A 96 -1.58 2.77 8.42
C PHE A 96 -1.04 3.56 7.23
N ALA A 97 -0.04 2.98 6.57
CA ALA A 97 0.49 3.49 5.32
C ALA A 97 0.93 2.32 4.45
N ARG A 98 0.53 2.34 3.19
CA ARG A 98 0.94 1.34 2.20
C ARG A 98 1.48 2.05 0.97
N MET A 99 2.59 1.55 0.47
CA MET A 99 3.19 2.04 -0.76
C MET A 99 3.35 0.88 -1.73
N LEU A 100 3.06 1.13 -2.99
CA LEU A 100 3.18 0.14 -4.03
C LEU A 100 3.81 0.78 -5.27
N SER A 101 4.92 0.22 -5.73
CA SER A 101 5.45 0.56 -7.04
C SER A 101 4.56 -0.08 -8.11
N LEU A 102 4.02 0.73 -9.00
CA LEU A 102 3.08 0.24 -9.99
C LEU A 102 3.80 -0.62 -11.05
N PRO A 103 3.27 -1.82 -11.35
CA PRO A 103 3.92 -2.72 -12.30
C PRO A 103 3.83 -2.25 -13.76
N VAL A 104 2.91 -1.34 -14.05
CA VAL A 104 2.71 -0.78 -15.39
C VAL A 104 2.49 0.72 -15.29
N PRO A 105 2.85 1.49 -16.32
CA PRO A 105 2.57 2.91 -16.33
C PRO A 105 1.06 3.17 -16.44
N VAL A 106 0.59 4.17 -15.70
CA VAL A 106 -0.82 4.53 -15.63
C VAL A 106 -0.99 6.03 -15.87
N LYS A 107 -2.24 6.41 -16.20
CA LYS A 107 -2.63 7.82 -16.30
C LYS A 107 -2.96 8.32 -14.89
N GLU A 108 -1.96 8.87 -14.21
CA GLU A 108 -2.08 9.24 -12.78
C GLU A 108 -3.20 10.23 -12.50
N LYS A 109 -3.44 11.17 -13.39
CA LYS A 109 -4.49 12.19 -13.22
C LYS A 109 -5.90 11.63 -13.37
N GLU A 110 -6.05 10.46 -13.95
CA GLU A 110 -7.34 9.81 -14.16
C GLU A 110 -7.63 8.72 -13.14
N ALA A 111 -6.76 8.54 -12.16
CA ALA A 111 -6.97 7.58 -11.10
C ALA A 111 -8.20 7.94 -10.25
N LYS A 112 -8.98 6.94 -9.91
CA LYS A 112 -10.20 7.09 -9.10
C LYS A 112 -10.17 6.11 -7.94
N ALA A 113 -10.58 6.57 -6.79
CA ALA A 113 -10.71 5.74 -5.60
C ALA A 113 -12.16 5.70 -5.13
N SER A 114 -12.60 4.53 -4.70
CA SER A 114 -13.92 4.33 -4.13
C SER A 114 -13.80 3.48 -2.87
N PHE A 115 -14.75 3.64 -1.96
CA PHE A 115 -14.76 2.89 -0.72
C PHE A 115 -16.15 2.28 -0.53
N GLU A 116 -16.19 0.98 -0.37
CA GLU A 116 -17.45 0.24 -0.21
C GLU A 116 -17.22 -1.01 0.61
N HIS A 117 -18.08 -1.24 1.61
CA HIS A 117 -18.03 -2.42 2.47
C HIS A 117 -16.64 -2.69 3.10
N GLY A 118 -15.97 -1.63 3.54
CA GLY A 118 -14.65 -1.76 4.14
C GLY A 118 -13.49 -2.01 3.16
N VAL A 119 -13.76 -1.92 1.86
CA VAL A 119 -12.75 -2.11 0.82
C VAL A 119 -12.51 -0.80 0.07
N LEU A 120 -11.27 -0.35 0.08
CA LEU A 120 -10.82 0.76 -0.75
C LEU A 120 -10.38 0.21 -2.10
N LYS A 121 -10.98 0.69 -3.16
CA LYS A 121 -10.65 0.29 -4.53
C LYS A 121 -10.09 1.48 -5.30
N VAL A 122 -8.89 1.34 -5.82
CA VAL A 122 -8.24 2.36 -6.65
C VAL A 122 -8.15 1.83 -8.07
N VAL A 123 -8.78 2.53 -9.01
CA VAL A 123 -8.78 2.19 -10.44
C VAL A 123 -7.92 3.20 -11.15
N MET A 124 -6.89 2.71 -11.82
CA MET A 124 -5.93 3.54 -12.55
C MET A 124 -5.92 3.12 -14.02
N PRO A 125 -6.42 3.95 -14.93
CA PRO A 125 -6.34 3.64 -16.35
C PRO A 125 -4.88 3.47 -16.79
N LYS A 126 -4.60 2.43 -17.55
CA LYS A 126 -3.25 2.20 -18.06
C LYS A 126 -2.86 3.27 -19.07
N ALA A 127 -1.60 3.68 -19.06
CA ALA A 127 -1.05 4.49 -20.13
C ALA A 127 -1.14 3.74 -21.47
N GLU A 128 -1.20 4.47 -22.56
CA GLU A 128 -1.33 3.84 -23.89
C GLU A 128 -0.25 2.81 -24.17
N SER A 129 0.97 3.05 -23.70
CA SER A 129 2.09 2.12 -23.87
C SER A 129 1.92 0.79 -23.15
N ALA A 130 1.04 0.73 -22.12
CA ALA A 130 0.80 -0.47 -21.33
C ALA A 130 -0.43 -1.24 -21.76
N LYS A 131 -1.25 -0.70 -22.67
CA LYS A 131 -2.45 -1.38 -23.17
C LYS A 131 -2.09 -2.48 -24.17
N PRO A 132 -2.88 -3.56 -24.23
CA PRO A 132 -2.65 -4.62 -25.24
C PRO A 132 -2.76 -4.05 -26.65
N LYS A 133 -1.87 -4.51 -27.52
CA LYS A 133 -1.91 -4.15 -28.94
C LYS A 133 -2.33 -5.35 -29.76
N THR A 134 -3.27 -5.13 -30.67
CA THR A 134 -3.63 -6.15 -31.65
C THR A 134 -2.62 -6.07 -32.81
N ILE A 135 -2.01 -7.21 -33.10
CA ILE A 135 -1.05 -7.30 -34.20
C ILE A 135 -1.71 -8.05 -35.34
N GLU A 136 -1.73 -7.44 -36.51
CA GLU A 136 -2.22 -8.11 -37.70
C GLU A 136 -1.21 -9.14 -38.20
N ILE A 137 -1.71 -10.32 -38.56
CA ILE A 137 -0.89 -11.36 -39.11
C ILE A 137 -0.82 -11.17 -40.62
N GLU A 138 0.39 -10.98 -41.13
CA GLU A 138 0.63 -10.90 -42.55
C GLU A 138 0.83 -12.31 -43.10
N VAL A 139 -0.05 -12.71 -44.01
CA VAL A 139 0.03 -14.04 -44.64
C VAL A 139 0.91 -13.93 -45.91
N LYS A 140 2.01 -14.64 -45.88
CA LYS A 140 2.92 -14.69 -47.05
C LYS A 140 2.75 -15.97 -47.85
#